data_c4df09d8bf3096b2bfe05cc09b869c98
#
_entry.id   c4df09d8bf3096b2bfe05cc09b869c98
#
_cell.length_a   1.000
_cell.length_b   1.000
_cell.length_c   1.000
_cell.angle_alpha   90.00
_cell.angle_beta   90.00
_cell.angle_gamma   90.00
#
_symmetry.space_group_name_H-M   'P 1'
#
loop_
_entity.id
_entity.type
_entity.pdbx_description
1 polymer ?
#
loop_
_entity_poly.entity_id
_entity_poly.type
_entity_poly.pdbx_seq_one_letter_code
_entity_poly.pdbx_strand_id
1 'polypeptide(L)'
;MIALILIAILIYYDLKYVKSNHVLALLIAGTLLLELGKYQIWFITFLITALVFEISMYLKRNRFIDYDDYIHLANSIIILNSISDIVIFAILYILLILLISRFYRNRIPTSAEMYISALAVQTIPLYLSI
;
A
#
# COMPACT_ATOMS: atom_id res chain seq x y z
N MET A 1 -3.20 -15.11 -10.26
CA MET A 1 -2.66 -13.77 -10.53
C MET A 1 -3.72 -12.69 -10.75
N ILE A 2 -4.93 -12.97 -10.30
CA ILE A 2 -6.03 -12.00 -10.35
C ILE A 2 -5.68 -10.75 -9.54
N ALA A 3 -5.00 -10.92 -8.39
CA ALA A 3 -4.57 -9.82 -7.55
C ALA A 3 -3.66 -8.83 -8.29
N LEU A 4 -2.73 -9.31 -9.11
CA LEU A 4 -1.84 -8.43 -9.89
C LEU A 4 -2.61 -7.60 -10.90
N ILE A 5 -3.62 -8.18 -11.53
CA ILE A 5 -4.48 -7.46 -12.49
C ILE A 5 -5.24 -6.36 -11.76
N LEU A 6 -5.82 -6.66 -10.62
CA LEU A 6 -6.55 -5.68 -9.80
C LEU A 6 -5.63 -4.57 -9.31
N ILE A 7 -4.42 -4.91 -8.90
CA ILE A 7 -3.42 -3.92 -8.47
C ILE A 7 -3.05 -3.00 -9.64
N ALA A 8 -2.85 -3.53 -10.83
CA ALA A 8 -2.56 -2.71 -12.01
C ALA A 8 -3.70 -1.75 -12.33
N ILE A 9 -4.94 -2.20 -12.24
CA ILE A 9 -6.12 -1.36 -12.44
C ILE A 9 -6.16 -0.25 -11.38
N LEU A 10 -5.89 -0.59 -10.12
CA LEU A 10 -5.86 0.38 -9.03
C LEU A 10 -4.79 1.44 -9.25
N ILE A 11 -3.58 1.03 -9.63
CA ILE A 11 -2.46 1.96 -9.85
C ILE A 11 -2.84 2.96 -10.95
N TYR A 12 -3.38 2.46 -12.06
CA TYR A 12 -3.83 3.33 -13.16
C TYR A 12 -4.90 4.31 -12.68
N TYR A 13 -5.90 3.83 -11.95
CA TYR A 13 -7.01 4.64 -11.46
C TYR A 13 -6.51 5.71 -10.49
N ASP A 14 -5.66 5.32 -9.53
CA ASP A 14 -5.15 6.21 -8.50
C ASP A 14 -4.27 7.31 -9.11
N LEU A 15 -3.40 6.96 -10.04
CA LEU A 15 -2.53 7.95 -10.70
C LEU A 15 -3.31 8.90 -11.60
N LYS A 16 -4.35 8.40 -12.28
CA LYS A 16 -5.14 9.23 -13.19
C LYS A 16 -6.07 10.19 -12.46
N TYR A 17 -6.76 9.69 -11.42
CA TYR A 17 -7.79 10.47 -10.73
C TYR A 17 -7.34 11.00 -9.38
N VAL A 18 -6.20 10.55 -8.87
CA VAL A 18 -5.66 10.89 -7.54
C VAL A 18 -6.74 10.70 -6.48
N LYS A 19 -7.40 9.54 -6.51
CA LYS A 19 -8.53 9.24 -5.64
C LYS A 19 -8.50 7.76 -5.25
N SER A 20 -8.63 7.47 -3.95
CA SER A 20 -8.69 6.09 -3.49
C SER A 20 -10.05 5.47 -3.81
N ASN A 21 -10.08 4.14 -3.89
CA ASN A 21 -11.27 3.38 -4.25
C ASN A 21 -11.40 2.19 -3.31
N HIS A 22 -12.43 2.21 -2.44
CA HIS A 22 -12.62 1.16 -1.47
C HIS A 22 -13.02 -0.17 -2.09
N VAL A 23 -13.73 -0.18 -3.20
CA VAL A 23 -14.15 -1.42 -3.87
C VAL A 23 -12.92 -2.17 -4.34
N LEU A 24 -11.99 -1.47 -5.00
CA LEU A 24 -10.73 -2.07 -5.43
C LEU A 24 -9.88 -2.52 -4.23
N ALA A 25 -9.85 -1.73 -3.15
CA ALA A 25 -9.12 -2.11 -1.95
C ALA A 25 -9.61 -3.44 -1.39
N LEU A 26 -10.92 -3.60 -1.26
CA LEU A 26 -11.53 -4.81 -0.73
C LEU A 26 -11.36 -6.01 -1.68
N LEU A 27 -11.48 -5.79 -2.98
CA LEU A 27 -11.27 -6.85 -3.97
C LEU A 27 -9.82 -7.34 -3.96
N ILE A 28 -8.86 -6.43 -3.87
CA ILE A 28 -7.45 -6.78 -3.78
C ILE A 28 -7.18 -7.53 -2.48
N ALA A 29 -7.74 -7.07 -1.36
CA ALA A 29 -7.59 -7.75 -0.08
C ALA A 29 -8.12 -9.18 -0.14
N GLY A 30 -9.32 -9.38 -0.69
CA GLY A 30 -9.90 -10.70 -0.84
C GLY A 30 -9.05 -11.63 -1.68
N THR A 31 -8.59 -11.16 -2.84
CA THR A 31 -7.77 -12.00 -3.74
C THR A 31 -6.40 -12.31 -3.14
N LEU A 32 -5.74 -11.34 -2.51
CA LEU A 32 -4.44 -11.57 -1.87
C LEU A 32 -4.56 -12.54 -0.69
N LEU A 33 -5.59 -12.42 0.13
CA LEU A 33 -5.81 -13.32 1.25
C LEU A 33 -6.08 -14.75 0.77
N LEU A 34 -6.83 -14.93 -0.31
CA LEU A 34 -7.07 -16.23 -0.88
C LEU A 34 -5.80 -16.83 -1.49
N GLU A 35 -4.97 -16.03 -2.15
CA GLU A 35 -3.75 -16.49 -2.80
C GLU A 35 -2.61 -16.74 -1.81
N LEU A 36 -2.42 -15.85 -0.84
CA LEU A 36 -1.27 -15.89 0.07
C LEU A 36 -1.58 -16.51 1.44
N GLY A 37 -2.80 -16.44 1.90
CA GLY A 37 -3.23 -17.03 3.16
C GLY A 37 -2.68 -16.38 4.42
N LYS A 38 -2.21 -15.15 4.35
CA LYS A 38 -1.59 -14.44 5.48
C LYS A 38 -2.61 -13.60 6.26
N TYR A 39 -3.69 -14.24 6.72
CA TYR A 39 -4.80 -13.53 7.38
C TYR A 39 -4.39 -12.82 8.65
N GLN A 40 -3.59 -13.47 9.51
CA GLN A 40 -3.18 -12.89 10.79
C GLN A 40 -2.32 -11.65 10.59
N ILE A 41 -1.37 -11.71 9.67
CA ILE A 41 -0.49 -10.57 9.37
C ILE A 41 -1.32 -9.40 8.82
N TRP A 42 -2.27 -9.69 7.95
CA TRP A 42 -3.15 -8.66 7.38
C TRP A 42 -3.96 -7.96 8.47
N PHE A 43 -4.61 -8.73 9.35
CA PHE A 43 -5.43 -8.16 10.42
C PHE A 43 -4.59 -7.36 11.41
N ILE A 44 -3.43 -7.89 11.82
CA ILE A 44 -2.55 -7.20 12.76
C ILE A 44 -2.06 -5.89 12.15
N THR A 45 -1.63 -5.89 10.89
CA THR A 45 -1.17 -4.69 10.19
C THR A 45 -2.27 -3.66 10.09
N PHE A 46 -3.47 -4.09 9.70
CA PHE A 46 -4.62 -3.21 9.58
C PHE A 46 -4.97 -2.56 10.92
N LEU A 47 -5.05 -3.35 12.00
CA LEU A 47 -5.41 -2.86 13.32
C LEU A 47 -4.36 -1.89 13.88
N ILE A 48 -3.08 -2.21 13.77
CA ILE A 48 -2.01 -1.36 14.27
C ILE A 48 -1.98 -0.04 13.48
N THR A 49 -2.07 -0.11 12.16
CA THR A 49 -2.06 1.08 11.30
C THR A 49 -3.25 1.98 11.60
N ALA A 50 -4.45 1.40 11.68
CA ALA A 50 -5.66 2.14 11.98
C ALA A 50 -5.57 2.81 13.34
N LEU A 51 -5.12 2.09 14.36
CA LEU A 51 -5.00 2.62 15.71
C LEU A 51 -4.02 3.79 15.76
N VAL A 52 -2.82 3.61 15.20
CA VAL A 52 -1.77 4.64 15.22
C VAL A 52 -2.23 5.91 14.49
N PHE A 53 -2.74 5.76 13.27
CA PHE A 53 -3.13 6.92 12.47
C PHE A 53 -4.42 7.59 12.97
N GLU A 54 -5.39 6.82 13.46
CA GLU A 54 -6.61 7.40 14.03
C GLU A 54 -6.31 8.23 15.29
N ILE A 55 -5.43 7.72 16.17
CA ILE A 55 -5.01 8.48 17.35
C ILE A 55 -4.26 9.74 16.93
N SER A 56 -3.34 9.64 15.97
CA SER A 56 -2.56 10.78 15.47
C SER A 56 -3.46 11.86 14.88
N MET A 57 -4.44 11.45 14.07
CA MET A 57 -5.38 12.39 13.45
C MET A 57 -6.32 13.04 14.49
N TYR A 58 -6.73 12.27 15.50
CA TYR A 58 -7.54 12.81 16.59
C TYR A 58 -6.78 13.89 17.37
N LEU A 59 -5.51 13.63 17.70
CA LEU A 59 -4.68 14.58 18.44
C LEU A 59 -4.40 15.84 17.63
N LYS A 60 -4.22 15.72 16.32
CA LYS A 60 -3.98 16.86 15.43
C LYS A 60 -5.27 17.55 14.97
N ARG A 61 -6.42 16.96 15.26
CA ARG A 61 -7.74 17.45 14.83
C ARG A 61 -7.82 17.68 13.32
N ASN A 62 -7.12 16.85 12.55
CA ASN A 62 -7.09 16.94 11.10
C ASN A 62 -6.99 15.55 10.51
N ARG A 63 -7.80 15.29 9.47
CA ARG A 63 -7.79 14.00 8.80
C ARG A 63 -6.95 14.08 7.52
N PHE A 64 -5.80 13.41 7.51
CA PHE A 64 -4.87 13.42 6.39
C PHE A 64 -4.74 12.06 5.68
N ILE A 65 -5.33 10.99 6.23
CA ILE A 65 -5.31 9.65 5.65
C ILE A 65 -6.73 9.09 5.63
N ASP A 66 -7.13 8.50 4.50
CA ASP A 66 -8.43 7.86 4.36
C ASP A 66 -8.39 6.42 4.91
N TYR A 67 -9.55 5.88 5.24
CA TYR A 67 -9.68 4.51 5.74
C TYR A 67 -9.16 3.47 4.74
N ASP A 68 -9.31 3.74 3.44
CA ASP A 68 -8.85 2.84 2.39
C ASP A 68 -7.35 2.64 2.42
N ASP A 69 -6.59 3.64 2.86
CA ASP A 69 -5.13 3.56 2.94
C ASP A 69 -4.68 2.50 3.94
N TYR A 70 -5.45 2.26 5.00
CA TYR A 70 -5.15 1.19 5.96
C TYR A 70 -5.26 -0.18 5.29
N ILE A 71 -6.29 -0.37 4.47
CA ILE A 71 -6.50 -1.62 3.74
C ILE A 71 -5.36 -1.82 2.72
N HIS A 72 -5.02 -0.77 1.99
CA HIS A 72 -3.94 -0.83 1.01
C HIS A 72 -2.59 -1.11 1.65
N LEU A 73 -2.31 -0.53 2.82
CA LEU A 73 -1.07 -0.81 3.53
C LEU A 73 -1.01 -2.26 3.99
N ALA A 74 -2.10 -2.79 4.54
CA ALA A 74 -2.17 -4.20 4.93
C ALA A 74 -1.97 -5.11 3.72
N ASN A 75 -2.60 -4.79 2.59
CA ASN A 75 -2.42 -5.55 1.35
C ASN A 75 -0.96 -5.54 0.89
N SER A 76 -0.30 -4.40 0.97
CA SER A 76 1.11 -4.27 0.57
C SER A 76 2.02 -5.07 1.48
N ILE A 77 1.78 -5.04 2.79
CA ILE A 77 2.61 -5.76 3.76
C ILE A 77 2.55 -7.27 3.57
N ILE A 78 1.38 -7.84 3.26
CA ILE A 78 1.28 -9.29 3.06
C ILE A 78 1.97 -9.76 1.77
N ILE A 79 2.23 -8.88 0.83
CA ILE A 79 3.02 -9.21 -0.35
C ILE A 79 4.48 -9.45 0.02
N LEU A 80 4.96 -8.81 1.09
CA LEU A 80 6.35 -8.90 1.54
C LEU A 80 6.58 -10.16 2.37
N ASN A 81 7.81 -10.69 2.33
CA ASN A 81 8.12 -11.99 2.94
C ASN A 81 8.97 -11.91 4.21
N SER A 82 9.68 -10.79 4.45
CA SER A 82 10.60 -10.68 5.58
C SER A 82 10.60 -9.27 6.15
N ILE A 83 11.21 -9.12 7.34
CA ILE A 83 11.35 -7.81 7.99
C ILE A 83 12.25 -6.89 7.16
N SER A 84 13.33 -7.43 6.58
CA SER A 84 14.20 -6.63 5.70
C SER A 84 13.45 -6.10 4.48
N ASP A 85 12.54 -6.90 3.91
CA ASP A 85 11.69 -6.45 2.82
C ASP A 85 10.78 -5.29 3.24
N ILE A 86 10.25 -5.33 4.46
CA ILE A 86 9.42 -4.25 5.00
C ILE A 86 10.21 -2.96 5.14
N VAL A 87 11.46 -3.04 5.59
CA VAL A 87 12.33 -1.87 5.72
C VAL A 87 12.61 -1.26 4.34
N ILE A 88 12.96 -2.08 3.36
CA ILE A 88 13.21 -1.63 1.98
C ILE A 88 11.93 -1.03 1.38
N PHE A 89 10.78 -1.66 1.62
CA PHE A 89 9.49 -1.13 1.20
C PHE A 89 9.24 0.26 1.77
N ALA A 90 9.49 0.47 3.06
CA ALA A 90 9.26 1.76 3.70
C ALA A 90 10.14 2.85 3.07
N ILE A 91 11.41 2.53 2.79
CA ILE A 91 12.34 3.47 2.15
C ILE A 91 11.86 3.82 0.74
N LEU A 92 11.51 2.82 -0.06
CA LEU A 92 11.03 3.04 -1.43
C LEU A 92 9.72 3.82 -1.45
N TYR A 93 8.82 3.53 -0.52
CA TYR A 93 7.55 4.22 -0.41
C TYR A 93 7.75 5.71 -0.14
N ILE A 94 8.60 6.04 0.82
CA ILE A 94 8.92 7.43 1.16
C ILE A 94 9.55 8.15 -0.04
N LEU A 95 10.50 7.50 -0.72
CA LEU A 95 11.16 8.09 -1.89
C LEU A 95 10.17 8.35 -3.02
N LEU A 96 9.26 7.42 -3.28
CA LEU A 96 8.23 7.59 -4.32
C LEU A 96 7.26 8.72 -3.98
N ILE A 97 6.85 8.84 -2.72
CA ILE A 97 5.99 9.94 -2.30
C ILE A 97 6.67 11.28 -2.51
N LEU A 98 7.94 11.40 -2.11
CA LEU A 98 8.72 12.63 -2.30
C LEU A 98 8.88 12.97 -3.78
N LEU A 99 9.09 11.96 -4.63
CA LEU A 99 9.23 12.17 -6.06
C LEU A 99 7.92 12.61 -6.70
N ILE A 100 6.83 11.91 -6.40
CA ILE A 100 5.53 12.15 -7.02
C ILE A 100 4.89 13.45 -6.50
N SER A 101 5.17 13.85 -5.25
CA SER A 101 4.64 15.09 -4.69
C SER A 101 5.03 16.33 -5.50
N ARG A 102 6.07 16.24 -6.32
CA ARG A 102 6.47 17.33 -7.23
C ARG A 102 5.48 17.53 -8.38
N PHE A 103 4.73 16.48 -8.74
CA PHE A 103 3.77 16.51 -9.84
C PHE A 103 2.34 16.76 -9.39
N TYR A 104 2.03 16.51 -8.10
CA TYR A 104 0.68 16.67 -7.55
C TYR A 104 0.72 17.71 -6.43
N ARG A 105 -0.07 18.79 -6.57
CA ARG A 105 -0.06 19.89 -5.60
C ARG A 105 -1.05 19.70 -4.46
N ASN A 106 -2.24 19.16 -4.76
CA ASN A 106 -3.35 19.12 -3.79
C ASN A 106 -3.49 17.81 -3.07
N ARG A 107 -3.19 16.69 -3.74
CA ARG A 107 -3.36 15.36 -3.17
C ARG A 107 -2.34 14.42 -3.78
N ILE A 108 -1.71 13.61 -2.94
CA ILE A 108 -0.74 12.61 -3.36
C ILE A 108 -1.45 11.26 -3.47
N PRO A 109 -1.31 10.51 -4.60
CA PRO A 109 -1.89 9.18 -4.72
C PRO A 109 -1.06 8.20 -3.89
N THR A 110 -1.51 7.91 -2.66
CA THR A 110 -0.73 7.11 -1.71
C THR A 110 -0.80 5.61 -1.95
N SER A 111 -1.94 5.11 -2.43
CA SER A 111 -2.11 3.66 -2.62
C SER A 111 -1.30 3.11 -3.77
N ALA A 112 -1.14 3.85 -4.87
CA ALA A 112 -0.33 3.41 -6.00
C ALA A 112 1.13 3.21 -5.59
N GLU A 113 1.71 4.14 -4.83
CA GLU A 113 3.08 4.04 -4.36
C GLU A 113 3.28 2.85 -3.44
N MET A 114 2.29 2.53 -2.59
CA MET A 114 2.35 1.35 -1.73
C MET A 114 2.55 0.07 -2.53
N TYR A 115 1.71 -0.13 -3.55
CA TYR A 115 1.77 -1.34 -4.36
C TYR A 115 3.01 -1.37 -5.24
N ILE A 116 3.39 -0.25 -5.82
CA ILE A 116 4.61 -0.16 -6.64
C ILE A 116 5.83 -0.51 -5.79
N SER A 117 5.93 0.04 -4.59
CA SER A 117 7.05 -0.24 -3.68
C SER A 117 7.09 -1.70 -3.26
N ALA A 118 5.93 -2.29 -2.90
CA ALA A 118 5.86 -3.69 -2.50
C ALA A 118 6.27 -4.62 -3.64
N LEU A 119 5.78 -4.38 -4.84
CA LEU A 119 6.11 -5.20 -6.00
C LEU A 119 7.58 -5.03 -6.41
N ALA A 120 8.12 -3.82 -6.29
CA ALA A 120 9.53 -3.56 -6.58
C ALA A 120 10.44 -4.33 -5.62
N VAL A 121 10.12 -4.36 -4.32
CA VAL A 121 10.87 -5.12 -3.34
C VAL A 121 10.89 -6.61 -3.69
N GLN A 122 9.76 -7.15 -4.15
CA GLN A 122 9.66 -8.56 -4.52
C GLN A 122 10.47 -8.89 -5.78
N THR A 123 10.71 -7.94 -6.66
CA THR A 123 11.47 -8.17 -7.89
C THR A 123 12.98 -7.97 -7.72
N ILE A 124 13.44 -7.20 -6.72
CA ILE A 124 14.85 -6.93 -6.48
C ILE A 124 15.69 -8.23 -6.34
N PRO A 125 15.27 -9.24 -5.54
CA PRO A 125 16.05 -10.46 -5.43
C PRO A 125 16.23 -11.20 -6.77
N LEU A 126 15.25 -11.10 -7.67
CA LEU A 126 15.34 -11.72 -8.99
C LEU A 126 16.45 -11.09 -9.83
N TYR A 127 16.59 -9.77 -9.76
CA TYR A 127 17.66 -9.05 -10.46
C TYR A 127 19.02 -9.35 -9.86
N LEU A 128 19.11 -9.43 -8.53
CA LEU A 128 20.38 -9.69 -7.85
C LEU A 128 20.86 -11.11 -8.04
N SER A 129 19.97 -12.07 -8.33
CA SER A 129 20.33 -13.45 -8.54
C SER A 129 20.79 -13.73 -9.98
N ILE A 130 20.60 -12.80 -10.87
CA ILE A 130 21.05 -12.89 -12.26
C ILE A 130 22.51 -12.43 -12.36
#